data_678201bb65cafb95e593b51883b38afa
#
_entry.id   678201bb65cafb95e593b51883b38afa
#
_cell.length_a   1.000
_cell.length_b   1.000
_cell.length_c   1.000
_cell.angle_alpha   90.00
_cell.angle_beta   90.00
_cell.angle_gamma   90.00
#
_symmetry.space_group_name_H-M   'P 1'
#
loop_
_entity.id
_entity.type
_entity.pdbx_description
1 polymer ?
#
loop_
_entity_poly.entity_id
_entity_poly.type
_entity_poly.pdbx_seq_one_letter_code
_entity_poly.pdbx_strand_id
1 'polypeptide(L)'
;MMAYTTYYTRAKNDFSFMCTSFLRTTTLAVALLAFSTAFGQGKWDVGFTAGVANYMGDIGDGPGQRRDFIWDLQEIRSRPALGVFARRKLDLDGIWHIRGDFSSLQISGHDKHTVNPARRGRNLHFRNIMQEASIRLERDLFQKPLVWARQRRAMLTIRGFVGIARLHHNPEARVDVNNPAYADLVEANITSPGEWHSLSELQTEGVDYSDELSLTAIPFGLSAIVTGQKKGGATDFFLSLEIGFRLTDTDYLDDISSFYADPGEMSQLGAALSSQSNQGVLDEAGPGAGSLTAHSYINEEIPVIRGNKANNDAYGNLVVSFGKVLNGRSRNFSSKRRRYSNRRRGGLFKRRIKMRF
;
A
#
# COMPACT_ATOMS: atom_id res chain seq x y z
N MET A 1 -49.49 -26.67 -13.16
CA MET A 1 -49.18 -25.20 -13.21
C MET A 1 -47.84 -24.81 -12.56
N MET A 2 -47.37 -25.54 -11.55
CA MET A 2 -46.08 -25.26 -10.85
C MET A 2 -44.78 -25.51 -11.65
N ALA A 3 -44.78 -26.44 -12.61
CA ALA A 3 -43.58 -26.81 -13.37
C ALA A 3 -43.17 -25.74 -14.43
N TYR A 4 -44.11 -24.96 -14.94
CA TYR A 4 -43.85 -23.92 -15.94
C TYR A 4 -43.17 -22.66 -15.33
N THR A 5 -43.48 -22.34 -14.08
CA THR A 5 -42.92 -21.15 -13.40
C THR A 5 -41.44 -21.36 -13.07
N THR A 6 -41.03 -22.57 -12.71
CA THR A 6 -39.64 -22.90 -12.36
C THR A 6 -38.71 -22.89 -13.59
N TYR A 7 -39.22 -23.28 -14.77
CA TYR A 7 -38.45 -23.22 -16.01
C TYR A 7 -38.21 -21.77 -16.49
N TYR A 8 -39.22 -20.93 -16.31
CA TYR A 8 -39.14 -19.54 -16.78
C TYR A 8 -38.18 -18.70 -15.91
N THR A 9 -38.13 -18.92 -14.60
CA THR A 9 -37.20 -18.26 -13.69
C THR A 9 -35.74 -18.72 -13.91
N ARG A 10 -35.55 -20.01 -14.18
CA ARG A 10 -34.21 -20.56 -14.46
C ARG A 10 -33.63 -20.02 -15.77
N ALA A 11 -34.43 -19.99 -16.86
CA ALA A 11 -34.03 -19.45 -18.15
C ALA A 11 -33.73 -17.94 -18.10
N LYS A 12 -34.43 -17.16 -17.25
CA LYS A 12 -34.22 -15.74 -17.06
C LYS A 12 -32.91 -15.46 -16.29
N ASN A 13 -32.58 -16.28 -15.31
CA ASN A 13 -31.33 -16.19 -14.55
C ASN A 13 -30.12 -16.60 -15.41
N ASP A 14 -30.25 -17.66 -16.22
CA ASP A 14 -29.16 -18.09 -17.11
C ASP A 14 -28.89 -17.05 -18.22
N PHE A 15 -29.93 -16.41 -18.74
CA PHE A 15 -29.79 -15.33 -19.73
C PHE A 15 -29.16 -14.07 -19.13
N SER A 16 -29.54 -13.71 -17.92
CA SER A 16 -28.91 -12.59 -17.17
C SER A 16 -27.44 -12.85 -16.89
N PHE A 17 -27.11 -14.06 -16.49
CA PHE A 17 -25.72 -14.48 -16.22
C PHE A 17 -24.87 -14.51 -17.50
N MET A 18 -25.41 -14.99 -18.63
CA MET A 18 -24.73 -14.94 -19.92
C MET A 18 -24.54 -13.50 -20.41
N CYS A 19 -25.53 -12.63 -20.23
CA CYS A 19 -25.43 -11.24 -20.66
C CYS A 19 -24.41 -10.45 -19.84
N THR A 20 -24.35 -10.67 -18.52
CA THR A 20 -23.35 -10.05 -17.65
C THR A 20 -21.93 -10.59 -17.88
N SER A 21 -21.80 -11.90 -18.17
CA SER A 21 -20.52 -12.51 -18.54
C SER A 21 -20.03 -11.98 -19.90
N PHE A 22 -20.91 -11.87 -20.90
CA PHE A 22 -20.58 -11.32 -22.21
C PHE A 22 -20.19 -9.82 -22.12
N LEU A 23 -20.89 -9.04 -21.29
CA LEU A 23 -20.54 -7.64 -21.05
C LEU A 23 -19.17 -7.49 -20.38
N ARG A 24 -18.83 -8.35 -19.41
CA ARG A 24 -17.53 -8.37 -18.75
C ARG A 24 -16.39 -8.77 -19.69
N THR A 25 -16.61 -9.75 -20.55
CA THR A 25 -15.61 -10.17 -21.55
C THR A 25 -15.41 -9.14 -22.65
N THR A 26 -16.48 -8.49 -23.11
CA THR A 26 -16.37 -7.40 -24.10
C THR A 26 -15.73 -6.15 -23.53
N THR A 27 -16.02 -5.75 -22.29
CA THR A 27 -15.33 -4.64 -21.63
C THR A 27 -13.84 -4.93 -21.40
N LEU A 28 -13.50 -6.16 -21.02
CA LEU A 28 -12.09 -6.58 -20.91
C LEU A 28 -11.38 -6.57 -22.27
N ALA A 29 -12.04 -7.06 -23.33
CA ALA A 29 -11.49 -7.06 -24.69
C ALA A 29 -11.32 -5.64 -25.24
N VAL A 30 -12.28 -4.73 -25.00
CA VAL A 30 -12.18 -3.31 -25.36
C VAL A 30 -11.08 -2.61 -24.57
N ALA A 31 -10.95 -2.91 -23.27
CA ALA A 31 -9.86 -2.39 -22.45
C ALA A 31 -8.49 -2.90 -22.95
N LEU A 32 -8.35 -4.18 -23.32
CA LEU A 32 -7.13 -4.74 -23.89
C LEU A 32 -6.84 -4.17 -25.29
N LEU A 33 -7.84 -3.93 -26.13
CA LEU A 33 -7.68 -3.26 -27.43
C LEU A 33 -7.31 -1.78 -27.28
N ALA A 34 -7.92 -1.05 -26.34
CA ALA A 34 -7.54 0.32 -26.01
C ALA A 34 -6.11 0.38 -25.46
N PHE A 35 -5.72 -0.63 -24.68
CA PHE A 35 -4.33 -0.79 -24.22
C PHE A 35 -3.38 -1.01 -25.39
N SER A 36 -3.73 -1.88 -26.35
CA SER A 36 -2.86 -2.18 -27.50
C SER A 36 -2.66 -0.99 -28.44
N THR A 37 -3.68 -0.17 -28.69
CA THR A 37 -3.55 1.06 -29.50
C THR A 37 -2.77 2.16 -28.77
N ALA A 38 -2.78 2.17 -27.43
CA ALA A 38 -1.98 3.08 -26.62
C ALA A 38 -0.46 2.80 -26.69
N PHE A 39 -0.05 1.59 -27.08
CA PHE A 39 1.37 1.24 -27.25
C PHE A 39 2.05 1.88 -28.48
N GLY A 40 1.28 2.41 -29.46
CA GLY A 40 1.81 2.83 -30.74
C GLY A 40 2.68 4.09 -30.73
N GLN A 41 2.53 5.04 -29.78
CA GLN A 41 3.25 6.33 -29.79
C GLN A 41 3.68 6.89 -28.44
N GLY A 42 3.36 6.26 -27.31
CA GLY A 42 3.69 6.72 -25.96
C GLY A 42 5.01 6.09 -25.44
N LYS A 43 5.78 6.85 -24.68
CA LYS A 43 6.93 6.30 -23.93
C LYS A 43 6.37 5.61 -22.69
N TRP A 44 6.52 4.30 -22.64
CA TRP A 44 6.15 3.48 -21.50
C TRP A 44 7.39 3.09 -20.69
N ASP A 45 7.24 3.06 -19.40
CA ASP A 45 8.18 2.47 -18.48
C ASP A 45 7.48 1.29 -17.79
N VAL A 46 8.16 0.16 -17.69
CA VAL A 46 7.67 -1.01 -16.95
C VAL A 46 8.74 -1.48 -15.99
N GLY A 47 8.32 -2.03 -14.86
CA GLY A 47 9.28 -2.48 -13.88
C GLY A 47 8.62 -3.21 -12.72
N PHE A 48 9.48 -3.58 -11.77
CA PHE A 48 9.08 -4.17 -10.51
C PHE A 48 9.55 -3.33 -9.33
N THR A 49 8.88 -3.49 -8.19
CA THR A 49 9.18 -2.84 -6.92
C THR A 49 9.43 -3.90 -5.86
N ALA A 50 10.38 -3.65 -4.99
CA ALA A 50 10.64 -4.47 -3.82
C ALA A 50 11.04 -3.57 -2.66
N GLY A 51 10.57 -3.87 -1.47
CA GLY A 51 10.85 -3.06 -0.29
C GLY A 51 10.08 -3.53 0.92
N VAL A 52 9.71 -2.57 1.74
CA VAL A 52 9.05 -2.82 3.02
C VAL A 52 7.83 -1.92 3.19
N ALA A 53 6.85 -2.44 3.93
CA ALA A 53 5.68 -1.70 4.38
C ALA A 53 5.63 -1.67 5.91
N ASN A 54 5.07 -0.59 6.44
CA ASN A 54 4.88 -0.35 7.86
C ASN A 54 3.45 0.09 8.14
N TYR A 55 2.87 -0.46 9.19
CA TYR A 55 1.55 -0.11 9.69
C TYR A 55 1.60 1.15 10.56
N MET A 56 0.53 1.94 10.53
CA MET A 56 0.33 3.14 11.35
C MET A 56 -1.14 3.18 11.81
N GLY A 57 -1.41 2.72 13.02
CA GLY A 57 -2.75 2.63 13.60
C GLY A 57 -2.76 2.32 15.09
N ASP A 58 -3.77 1.60 15.58
CA ASP A 58 -4.03 1.40 17.00
C ASP A 58 -3.13 0.40 17.69
N ILE A 59 -2.63 -0.62 17.00
CA ILE A 59 -1.59 -1.52 17.49
C ILE A 59 -0.23 -0.92 17.15
N GLY A 60 0.36 -0.21 18.09
CA GLY A 60 1.64 0.48 17.88
C GLY A 60 2.75 -0.04 18.79
N ASP A 61 3.98 -0.02 18.26
CA ASP A 61 5.19 -0.45 18.96
C ASP A 61 6.11 0.70 19.37
N GLY A 62 5.70 1.94 19.14
CA GLY A 62 6.54 3.12 19.39
C GLY A 62 6.79 3.38 20.86
N PRO A 63 7.99 3.88 21.24
CA PRO A 63 8.29 4.32 22.59
C PRO A 63 7.57 5.65 22.88
N GLY A 64 6.27 5.64 23.14
CA GLY A 64 5.54 6.85 23.50
C GLY A 64 4.06 6.81 23.16
N GLN A 65 3.38 7.95 23.37
CA GLN A 65 2.04 8.16 22.89
C GLN A 65 2.03 8.10 21.35
N ARG A 66 0.95 7.55 20.78
CA ARG A 66 0.68 7.57 19.34
C ARG A 66 1.05 8.94 18.77
N ARG A 67 1.94 8.95 17.79
CA ARG A 67 2.28 10.17 17.05
C ARG A 67 1.64 10.07 15.68
N ASP A 68 1.00 11.16 15.28
CA ASP A 68 0.33 11.20 14.00
C ASP A 68 1.33 10.97 12.84
N PHE A 69 0.95 10.06 11.95
CA PHE A 69 1.49 9.91 10.61
C PHE A 69 2.96 9.41 10.52
N ILE A 70 3.88 10.21 10.01
CA ILE A 70 5.27 9.82 9.65
C ILE A 70 6.12 9.45 10.88
N TRP A 71 5.76 9.97 12.05
CA TRP A 71 6.55 9.81 13.27
C TRP A 71 6.30 8.49 14.01
N ASP A 72 5.32 7.69 13.51
CA ASP A 72 5.00 6.37 14.04
C ASP A 72 5.60 5.21 13.21
N LEU A 73 6.53 5.51 12.30
CA LEU A 73 7.26 4.50 11.53
C LEU A 73 8.11 3.63 12.47
N GLN A 74 7.78 2.36 12.50
CA GLN A 74 8.43 1.37 13.37
C GLN A 74 9.48 0.59 12.59
N GLU A 75 10.75 0.82 12.87
CA GLU A 75 11.87 0.16 12.18
C GLU A 75 11.85 -1.36 12.36
N ILE A 76 11.40 -1.85 13.53
CA ILE A 76 11.50 -3.26 13.93
C ILE A 76 10.47 -4.16 13.20
N ARG A 77 9.45 -3.60 12.54
CA ARG A 77 8.34 -4.36 11.94
C ARG A 77 8.08 -4.11 10.48
N SER A 78 9.07 -3.61 9.81
CA SER A 78 9.02 -3.52 8.35
C SER A 78 8.76 -4.91 7.75
N ARG A 79 7.66 -5.06 7.02
CA ARG A 79 7.25 -6.29 6.35
C ARG A 79 7.44 -6.18 4.84
N PRO A 80 7.63 -7.29 4.13
CA PRO A 80 7.93 -7.26 2.71
C PRO A 80 6.81 -6.64 1.88
N ALA A 81 7.20 -5.90 0.85
CA ALA A 81 6.33 -5.34 -0.17
C ALA A 81 6.94 -5.60 -1.54
N LEU A 82 6.19 -6.25 -2.42
CA LEU A 82 6.59 -6.59 -3.78
C LEU A 82 5.53 -6.12 -4.76
N GLY A 83 5.92 -5.69 -5.95
CA GLY A 83 4.95 -5.26 -6.94
C GLY A 83 5.53 -5.11 -8.34
N VAL A 84 4.62 -4.84 -9.27
CA VAL A 84 4.92 -4.54 -10.67
C VAL A 84 4.18 -3.26 -11.07
N PHE A 85 4.72 -2.55 -12.03
CA PHE A 85 4.08 -1.33 -12.51
C PHE A 85 4.29 -1.09 -13.99
N ALA A 86 3.36 -0.31 -14.55
CA ALA A 86 3.48 0.28 -15.86
C ALA A 86 3.22 1.79 -15.75
N ARG A 87 4.08 2.60 -16.35
CA ARG A 87 4.01 4.06 -16.33
C ARG A 87 4.05 4.62 -17.72
N ARG A 88 3.26 5.65 -17.98
CA ARG A 88 3.21 6.36 -19.26
C ARG A 88 3.41 7.86 -19.06
N LYS A 89 4.16 8.48 -19.95
CA LYS A 89 4.26 9.94 -20.04
C LYS A 89 3.00 10.52 -20.69
N LEU A 90 2.41 11.52 -20.06
CA LEU A 90 1.18 12.17 -20.53
C LEU A 90 1.43 13.36 -21.43
N ASP A 91 2.50 14.10 -21.17
CA ASP A 91 2.81 15.35 -21.86
C ASP A 91 4.07 15.26 -22.75
N LEU A 92 4.20 16.19 -23.68
CA LEU A 92 5.34 16.28 -24.59
C LEU A 92 6.63 16.70 -23.88
N ASP A 93 6.51 17.49 -22.82
CA ASP A 93 7.64 17.91 -21.99
C ASP A 93 8.13 16.81 -21.07
N GLY A 94 7.31 15.79 -20.82
CA GLY A 94 7.63 14.62 -20.05
C GLY A 94 7.72 14.87 -18.55
N ILE A 95 6.93 15.84 -18.05
CA ILE A 95 6.86 16.25 -16.64
C ILE A 95 5.76 15.46 -15.92
N TRP A 96 4.64 15.17 -16.61
CA TRP A 96 3.53 14.44 -16.06
C TRP A 96 3.50 12.99 -16.53
N HIS A 97 3.15 12.11 -15.60
CA HIS A 97 3.07 10.67 -15.84
C HIS A 97 1.82 10.10 -15.19
N ILE A 98 1.26 9.07 -15.80
CA ILE A 98 0.30 8.19 -15.16
C ILE A 98 0.97 6.84 -14.93
N ARG A 99 0.78 6.27 -13.75
CA ARG A 99 1.33 4.97 -13.38
C ARG A 99 0.24 4.10 -12.80
N GLY A 100 0.16 2.85 -13.28
CA GLY A 100 -0.62 1.78 -12.69
C GLY A 100 0.30 0.82 -11.98
N ASP A 101 -0.05 0.43 -10.76
CA ASP A 101 0.70 -0.50 -9.92
C ASP A 101 -0.20 -1.66 -9.48
N PHE A 102 0.42 -2.83 -9.35
CA PHE A 102 -0.14 -3.95 -8.61
C PHE A 102 0.92 -4.45 -7.65
N SER A 103 0.59 -4.53 -6.36
CA SER A 103 1.53 -4.94 -5.33
C SER A 103 0.88 -5.88 -4.31
N SER A 104 1.69 -6.78 -3.78
CA SER A 104 1.40 -7.57 -2.58
C SER A 104 2.32 -7.10 -1.48
N LEU A 105 1.75 -6.76 -0.34
CA LEU A 105 2.48 -6.26 0.80
C LEU A 105 1.90 -6.83 2.10
N GLN A 106 2.74 -6.90 3.11
CA GLN A 106 2.33 -7.32 4.43
C GLN A 106 2.53 -6.18 5.41
N ILE A 107 1.60 -6.02 6.33
CA ILE A 107 1.74 -5.19 7.53
C ILE A 107 1.54 -6.05 8.77
N SER A 108 2.03 -5.61 9.91
CA SER A 108 1.80 -6.28 11.18
C SER A 108 2.01 -5.33 12.34
N GLY A 109 1.33 -5.58 13.45
CA GLY A 109 1.47 -4.88 14.70
C GLY A 109 1.50 -5.84 15.89
N HIS A 110 1.99 -5.40 17.07
CA HIS A 110 1.98 -6.16 18.30
C HIS A 110 2.19 -5.24 19.51
N ASP A 111 1.32 -5.28 20.46
CA ASP A 111 1.36 -4.43 21.65
C ASP A 111 2.52 -4.76 22.62
N LYS A 112 3.08 -5.97 22.57
CA LYS A 112 4.13 -6.43 23.48
C LYS A 112 5.35 -5.49 23.55
N HIS A 113 5.69 -4.83 22.46
CA HIS A 113 6.91 -4.01 22.40
C HIS A 113 6.66 -2.51 22.65
N THR A 114 5.41 -2.11 22.86
CA THR A 114 5.11 -0.71 23.20
C THR A 114 5.57 -0.39 24.63
N VAL A 115 5.95 0.86 24.87
CA VAL A 115 6.26 1.32 26.23
C VAL A 115 5.01 1.73 27.00
N ASN A 116 3.85 1.84 26.34
CA ASN A 116 2.58 2.15 26.99
C ASN A 116 2.07 0.92 27.77
N PRO A 117 2.02 0.97 29.11
CA PRO A 117 1.60 -0.19 29.93
C PRO A 117 0.20 -0.71 29.56
N ALA A 118 -0.75 0.18 29.24
CA ALA A 118 -2.11 -0.21 28.89
C ALA A 118 -2.16 -1.06 27.60
N ARG A 119 -1.42 -0.66 26.56
CA ARG A 119 -1.30 -1.45 25.34
C ARG A 119 -0.54 -2.74 25.57
N ARG A 120 0.56 -2.71 26.33
CA ARG A 120 1.28 -3.96 26.70
C ARG A 120 0.36 -4.94 27.42
N GLY A 121 -0.47 -4.45 28.36
CA GLY A 121 -1.46 -5.24 29.05
C GLY A 121 -2.55 -5.79 28.13
N ARG A 122 -2.95 -5.07 27.08
CA ARG A 122 -3.88 -5.53 26.05
C ARG A 122 -3.31 -6.70 25.24
N ASN A 123 -2.01 -6.68 24.93
CA ASN A 123 -1.24 -7.75 24.30
C ASN A 123 -1.76 -8.24 22.93
N LEU A 124 -2.47 -7.39 22.20
CA LEU A 124 -2.98 -7.75 20.89
C LEU A 124 -1.88 -7.71 19.81
N HIS A 125 -2.06 -8.52 18.80
CA HIS A 125 -1.19 -8.54 17.63
C HIS A 125 -1.96 -8.97 16.39
N PHE A 126 -1.46 -8.55 15.23
CA PHE A 126 -2.00 -8.95 13.95
C PHE A 126 -0.92 -9.06 12.88
N ARG A 127 -1.25 -9.73 11.82
CA ARG A 127 -0.64 -9.60 10.50
C ARG A 127 -1.74 -9.41 9.46
N ASN A 128 -1.45 -8.66 8.41
CA ASN A 128 -2.38 -8.47 7.31
C ASN A 128 -1.61 -8.53 6.00
N ILE A 129 -1.96 -9.50 5.14
CA ILE A 129 -1.37 -9.66 3.80
C ILE A 129 -2.34 -9.01 2.82
N MET A 130 -1.90 -7.91 2.22
CA MET A 130 -2.75 -7.06 1.38
C MET A 130 -2.34 -7.13 -0.08
N GLN A 131 -3.33 -7.02 -0.96
CA GLN A 131 -3.15 -6.83 -2.40
C GLN A 131 -3.66 -5.44 -2.78
N GLU A 132 -2.78 -4.61 -3.32
CA GLU A 132 -3.08 -3.24 -3.75
C GLU A 132 -3.03 -3.14 -5.27
N ALA A 133 -4.10 -2.60 -5.87
CA ALA A 133 -4.10 -2.13 -7.24
C ALA A 133 -4.31 -0.61 -7.23
N SER A 134 -3.38 0.16 -7.82
CA SER A 134 -3.44 1.62 -7.78
C SER A 134 -3.23 2.28 -9.14
N ILE A 135 -3.82 3.47 -9.28
CA ILE A 135 -3.55 4.40 -10.39
C ILE A 135 -3.07 5.71 -9.78
N ARG A 136 -1.89 6.16 -10.20
CA ARG A 136 -1.23 7.34 -9.65
C ARG A 136 -0.93 8.36 -10.74
N LEU A 137 -1.17 9.63 -10.46
CA LEU A 137 -0.65 10.76 -11.21
C LEU A 137 0.69 11.18 -10.61
N GLU A 138 1.71 11.22 -11.43
CA GLU A 138 3.08 11.55 -11.01
C GLU A 138 3.56 12.82 -11.72
N ARG A 139 4.31 13.66 -11.00
CA ARG A 139 4.91 14.90 -11.55
C ARG A 139 6.39 14.99 -11.21
N ASP A 140 7.22 15.28 -12.20
CA ASP A 140 8.63 15.60 -12.01
C ASP A 140 8.77 16.98 -11.37
N LEU A 141 9.24 17.02 -10.11
CA LEU A 141 9.42 18.25 -9.34
C LEU A 141 10.79 18.86 -9.59
N PHE A 142 11.80 18.01 -9.74
CA PHE A 142 13.17 18.43 -9.90
C PHE A 142 13.96 17.46 -10.77
N GLN A 143 14.81 17.97 -11.64
CA GLN A 143 15.70 17.15 -12.49
C GLN A 143 17.10 17.74 -12.49
N LYS A 144 18.11 16.89 -12.23
CA LYS A 144 19.52 17.26 -12.25
C LYS A 144 20.35 16.24 -13.00
N PRO A 145 21.15 16.66 -14.01
CA PRO A 145 22.09 15.76 -14.65
C PRO A 145 23.22 15.39 -13.65
N LEU A 146 23.47 14.10 -13.51
CA LEU A 146 24.60 13.56 -12.76
C LEU A 146 25.72 13.23 -13.74
N VAL A 147 26.87 13.85 -13.57
CA VAL A 147 28.06 13.55 -14.38
C VAL A 147 28.91 12.54 -13.61
N TRP A 148 28.78 11.27 -13.94
CA TRP A 148 29.58 10.20 -13.36
C TRP A 148 30.57 9.69 -14.39
N ALA A 149 31.86 9.97 -14.22
CA ALA A 149 32.96 9.60 -15.10
C ALA A 149 32.79 10.04 -16.59
N ARG A 150 33.89 10.15 -17.30
CA ARG A 150 34.07 10.79 -18.63
C ARG A 150 33.07 10.43 -19.75
N GLN A 151 32.18 9.43 -19.60
CA GLN A 151 31.33 8.98 -20.71
C GLN A 151 29.90 8.53 -20.31
N ARG A 152 29.56 8.44 -19.03
CA ARG A 152 28.22 8.00 -18.61
C ARG A 152 27.46 9.19 -18.02
N ARG A 153 26.31 9.50 -18.59
CA ARG A 153 25.39 10.53 -18.09
C ARG A 153 24.24 9.83 -17.42
N ALA A 154 23.94 10.24 -16.22
CA ALA A 154 22.72 9.85 -15.52
C ALA A 154 21.88 11.10 -15.24
N MET A 155 20.59 10.92 -15.05
CA MET A 155 19.66 11.96 -14.66
C MET A 155 19.04 11.57 -13.33
N LEU A 156 19.16 12.41 -12.33
CA LEU A 156 18.38 12.32 -11.09
C LEU A 156 17.09 13.11 -11.28
N THR A 157 15.98 12.47 -11.00
CA THR A 157 14.65 13.08 -11.01
C THR A 157 13.99 12.86 -9.66
N ILE A 158 13.53 13.92 -9.02
CA ILE A 158 12.65 13.85 -7.84
C ILE A 158 11.23 14.02 -8.36
N ARG A 159 10.34 13.10 -7.98
CA ARG A 159 8.98 13.03 -8.45
C ARG A 159 8.01 12.91 -7.29
N GLY A 160 6.95 13.71 -7.30
CA GLY A 160 5.82 13.59 -6.40
C GLY A 160 4.70 12.79 -7.06
N PHE A 161 3.91 12.11 -6.27
CA PHE A 161 2.75 11.39 -6.75
C PHE A 161 1.57 11.44 -5.77
N VAL A 162 0.37 11.31 -6.34
CA VAL A 162 -0.89 11.10 -5.64
C VAL A 162 -1.79 10.24 -6.52
N GLY A 163 -2.68 9.45 -5.91
CA GLY A 163 -3.55 8.57 -6.68
C GLY A 163 -4.72 8.01 -5.89
N ILE A 164 -5.27 6.95 -6.44
CA ILE A 164 -6.32 6.14 -5.82
C ILE A 164 -5.91 4.67 -5.92
N ALA A 165 -6.18 3.93 -4.88
CA ALA A 165 -5.90 2.51 -4.79
C ALA A 165 -7.13 1.74 -4.30
N ARG A 166 -7.27 0.51 -4.78
CA ARG A 166 -8.18 -0.48 -4.23
C ARG A 166 -7.34 -1.55 -3.56
N LEU A 167 -7.63 -1.80 -2.29
CA LEU A 167 -6.99 -2.83 -1.49
C LEU A 167 -7.94 -3.99 -1.25
N HIS A 168 -7.39 -5.19 -1.25
CA HIS A 168 -8.00 -6.35 -0.61
C HIS A 168 -7.11 -6.75 0.56
N HIS A 169 -7.71 -6.90 1.75
CA HIS A 169 -7.01 -7.22 2.98
C HIS A 169 -7.81 -8.25 3.79
N ASN A 170 -7.12 -8.94 4.68
CA ASN A 170 -7.74 -9.80 5.67
C ASN A 170 -6.78 -9.87 6.87
N PRO A 171 -7.09 -9.19 7.99
CA PRO A 171 -6.27 -9.25 9.18
C PRO A 171 -6.38 -10.62 9.83
N GLU A 172 -5.25 -11.14 10.26
CA GLU A 172 -5.11 -12.44 10.92
C GLU A 172 -4.39 -12.28 12.24
N ALA A 173 -4.80 -13.06 13.23
CA ALA A 173 -4.07 -13.23 14.48
C ALA A 173 -3.97 -14.71 14.87
N ARG A 174 -3.16 -14.99 15.88
CA ARG A 174 -3.05 -16.32 16.49
C ARG A 174 -3.19 -16.18 17.99
N VAL A 175 -3.67 -17.21 18.64
CA VAL A 175 -3.74 -17.22 20.10
C VAL A 175 -2.33 -17.23 20.68
N ASP A 176 -2.05 -16.34 21.64
CA ASP A 176 -0.76 -16.35 22.36
C ASP A 176 -0.65 -17.66 23.16
N VAL A 177 0.48 -18.33 23.05
CA VAL A 177 0.78 -19.58 23.80
C VAL A 177 0.71 -19.42 25.32
N ASN A 178 0.84 -18.18 25.80
CA ASN A 178 0.70 -17.85 27.23
C ASN A 178 -0.76 -17.53 27.63
N ASN A 179 -1.70 -17.50 26.67
CA ASN A 179 -3.11 -17.33 26.99
C ASN A 179 -3.64 -18.64 27.64
N PRO A 180 -4.30 -18.58 28.80
CA PRO A 180 -4.84 -19.78 29.46
C PRO A 180 -5.79 -20.59 28.58
N ALA A 181 -6.57 -19.92 27.73
CA ALA A 181 -7.48 -20.59 26.78
C ALA A 181 -6.77 -21.34 25.64
N TYR A 182 -5.48 -21.15 25.43
CA TYR A 182 -4.76 -21.76 24.30
C TYR A 182 -4.73 -23.28 24.37
N ALA A 183 -4.44 -23.84 25.56
CA ALA A 183 -4.37 -25.28 25.75
C ALA A 183 -5.74 -25.94 25.51
N ASP A 184 -6.80 -25.35 26.03
CA ASP A 184 -8.19 -25.84 25.88
C ASP A 184 -8.62 -25.83 24.41
N LEU A 185 -8.30 -24.76 23.67
CA LEU A 185 -8.61 -24.65 22.24
C LEU A 185 -7.85 -25.68 21.39
N VAL A 186 -6.59 -25.97 21.74
CA VAL A 186 -5.77 -27.00 21.06
C VAL A 186 -6.31 -28.39 21.38
N GLU A 187 -6.65 -28.68 22.63
CA GLU A 187 -7.23 -29.95 23.05
C GLU A 187 -8.58 -30.21 22.38
N ALA A 188 -9.41 -29.18 22.25
CA ALA A 188 -10.68 -29.23 21.54
C ALA A 188 -10.55 -29.30 20.00
N ASN A 189 -9.36 -29.28 19.41
CA ASN A 189 -9.08 -29.20 17.98
C ASN A 189 -9.72 -27.98 17.28
N ILE A 190 -9.89 -26.87 17.98
CA ILE A 190 -10.41 -25.60 17.45
C ILE A 190 -9.26 -24.81 16.78
N THR A 191 -8.04 -24.93 17.26
CA THR A 191 -6.84 -24.33 16.69
C THR A 191 -5.67 -25.31 16.75
N SER A 192 -4.70 -25.12 15.86
CA SER A 192 -3.42 -25.83 15.87
C SER A 192 -2.29 -24.93 16.39
N PRO A 193 -1.21 -25.50 16.96
CA PRO A 193 -0.10 -24.70 17.46
C PRO A 193 0.49 -23.75 16.41
N GLY A 194 0.39 -22.44 16.68
CA GLY A 194 0.93 -21.40 15.81
C GLY A 194 0.06 -21.04 14.59
N GLU A 195 -1.14 -21.57 14.49
CA GLU A 195 -2.09 -21.30 13.42
C GLU A 195 -2.55 -19.84 13.44
N TRP A 196 -2.70 -19.25 12.24
CA TRP A 196 -3.23 -17.91 12.04
C TRP A 196 -4.68 -18.01 11.60
N HIS A 197 -5.53 -17.23 12.22
CA HIS A 197 -6.97 -17.19 11.97
C HIS A 197 -7.38 -15.83 11.43
N SER A 198 -8.26 -15.82 10.44
CA SER A 198 -8.91 -14.60 9.95
C SER A 198 -9.76 -13.98 11.05
N LEU A 199 -9.56 -12.68 11.32
CA LEU A 199 -10.28 -11.97 12.37
C LEU A 199 -11.63 -11.45 11.89
N SER A 200 -11.77 -11.16 10.60
CA SER A 200 -12.99 -10.61 10.02
C SER A 200 -14.24 -11.46 10.26
N GLU A 201 -14.09 -12.79 10.31
CA GLU A 201 -15.18 -13.74 10.52
C GLU A 201 -15.47 -13.99 12.00
N LEU A 202 -14.54 -13.63 12.89
CA LEU A 202 -14.61 -13.98 14.33
C LEU A 202 -15.34 -12.94 15.19
N GLN A 203 -15.71 -11.80 14.58
CA GLN A 203 -16.48 -10.74 15.24
C GLN A 203 -15.88 -10.30 16.59
N THR A 204 -14.58 -10.09 16.63
CA THR A 204 -13.82 -9.77 17.85
C THR A 204 -14.29 -8.52 18.58
N GLU A 205 -15.02 -7.63 17.90
CA GLU A 205 -15.72 -6.46 18.43
C GLU A 205 -17.26 -6.57 18.29
N GLY A 206 -17.79 -7.77 18.05
CA GLY A 206 -19.22 -7.99 17.83
C GLY A 206 -19.73 -7.53 16.46
N VAL A 207 -18.85 -7.11 15.57
CA VAL A 207 -19.18 -6.64 14.21
C VAL A 207 -18.58 -7.60 13.20
N ASP A 208 -19.42 -8.06 12.27
CA ASP A 208 -18.97 -8.81 11.09
C ASP A 208 -18.63 -7.82 9.97
N TYR A 209 -17.35 -7.77 9.57
CA TYR A 209 -16.88 -6.98 8.44
C TYR A 209 -16.28 -7.84 7.32
N SER A 210 -16.61 -9.13 7.30
CA SER A 210 -16.12 -10.08 6.27
C SER A 210 -16.47 -9.67 4.84
N ASP A 211 -17.56 -8.94 4.65
CA ASP A 211 -17.95 -8.37 3.35
C ASP A 211 -17.16 -7.08 2.98
N GLU A 212 -16.48 -6.45 3.93
CA GLU A 212 -15.76 -5.17 3.77
C GLU A 212 -14.24 -5.34 3.57
N LEU A 213 -13.78 -6.53 3.19
CA LEU A 213 -12.35 -6.82 2.97
C LEU A 213 -11.73 -6.09 1.76
N SER A 214 -12.51 -5.30 1.05
CA SER A 214 -12.07 -4.46 -0.05
C SER A 214 -12.30 -2.99 0.25
N LEU A 215 -11.25 -2.23 0.39
CA LEU A 215 -11.27 -0.81 0.77
C LEU A 215 -10.58 0.09 -0.27
N THR A 216 -10.81 1.38 -0.13
CA THR A 216 -10.16 2.41 -0.95
C THR A 216 -9.06 3.11 -0.16
N ALA A 217 -7.95 3.40 -0.82
CA ALA A 217 -6.87 4.18 -0.22
C ALA A 217 -6.40 5.30 -1.16
N ILE A 218 -5.83 6.33 -0.56
CA ILE A 218 -5.20 7.45 -1.28
C ILE A 218 -3.69 7.33 -1.12
N PRO A 219 -2.97 6.76 -2.13
CA PRO A 219 -1.51 6.73 -2.15
C PRO A 219 -0.96 8.11 -2.49
N PHE A 220 0.06 8.55 -1.76
CA PHE A 220 0.84 9.75 -2.06
C PHE A 220 2.27 9.61 -1.54
N GLY A 221 3.20 10.40 -2.09
CA GLY A 221 4.59 10.34 -1.68
C GLY A 221 5.56 10.96 -2.65
N LEU A 222 6.83 10.59 -2.47
CA LEU A 222 7.96 11.07 -3.26
C LEU A 222 8.82 9.90 -3.75
N SER A 223 9.39 10.05 -4.93
CA SER A 223 10.39 9.11 -5.47
C SER A 223 11.62 9.84 -6.02
N ALA A 224 12.80 9.28 -5.75
CA ALA A 224 14.07 9.67 -6.34
C ALA A 224 14.45 8.65 -7.41
N ILE A 225 14.57 9.08 -8.67
CA ILE A 225 14.74 8.22 -9.83
C ILE A 225 16.08 8.54 -10.49
N VAL A 226 16.94 7.54 -10.64
CA VAL A 226 18.18 7.64 -11.38
C VAL A 226 18.04 6.89 -12.70
N THR A 227 18.15 7.62 -13.81
CA THR A 227 18.01 7.09 -15.16
C THR A 227 19.35 7.11 -15.88
N GLY A 228 19.84 5.97 -16.32
CA GLY A 228 21.06 5.87 -17.12
C GLY A 228 20.84 6.28 -18.56
N GLN A 229 21.76 7.06 -19.14
CA GLN A 229 21.76 7.45 -20.56
C GLN A 229 22.91 6.79 -21.29
N LYS A 230 22.63 6.06 -22.37
CA LYS A 230 23.65 5.55 -23.30
C LYS A 230 24.20 6.67 -24.21
N LYS A 231 25.39 6.45 -24.78
CA LYS A 231 25.89 7.26 -25.91
C LYS A 231 24.85 7.25 -27.04
N GLY A 232 24.19 8.38 -27.30
CA GLY A 232 23.09 8.46 -28.26
C GLY A 232 21.73 8.88 -27.62
N GLY A 233 21.68 9.01 -26.29
CA GLY A 233 20.53 9.59 -25.59
C GLY A 233 19.36 8.66 -25.33
N ALA A 234 19.48 7.36 -25.61
CA ALA A 234 18.46 6.38 -25.25
C ALA A 234 18.61 6.01 -23.77
N THR A 235 17.52 6.10 -23.01
CA THR A 235 17.40 5.59 -21.64
C THR A 235 16.82 4.20 -21.71
N ASP A 236 17.53 3.20 -21.18
CA ASP A 236 17.05 1.82 -21.21
C ASP A 236 16.53 1.36 -19.86
N PHE A 237 17.21 1.75 -18.77
CA PHE A 237 16.87 1.31 -17.41
C PHE A 237 16.90 2.47 -16.42
N PHE A 238 16.13 2.33 -15.36
CA PHE A 238 16.17 3.24 -14.23
C PHE A 238 16.08 2.47 -12.92
N LEU A 239 16.63 3.09 -11.88
CA LEU A 239 16.50 2.69 -10.48
C LEU A 239 15.80 3.82 -9.76
N SER A 240 14.85 3.51 -8.87
CA SER A 240 14.22 4.51 -8.02
C SER A 240 14.09 4.04 -6.58
N LEU A 241 14.17 5.00 -5.66
CA LEU A 241 13.78 4.87 -4.27
C LEU A 241 12.50 5.67 -4.07
N GLU A 242 11.48 5.06 -3.48
CA GLU A 242 10.17 5.67 -3.26
C GLU A 242 9.78 5.56 -1.79
N ILE A 243 9.32 6.66 -1.21
CA ILE A 243 8.65 6.72 0.08
C ILE A 243 7.20 7.10 -0.20
N GLY A 244 6.29 6.24 0.18
CA GLY A 244 4.86 6.42 -0.06
C GLY A 244 4.04 6.15 1.19
N PHE A 245 2.90 6.84 1.29
CA PHE A 245 1.91 6.70 2.35
C PHE A 245 0.56 6.40 1.72
N ARG A 246 -0.30 5.69 2.45
CA ARG A 246 -1.68 5.39 2.08
C ARG A 246 -2.59 5.74 3.23
N LEU A 247 -3.52 6.65 2.97
CA LEU A 247 -4.64 6.91 3.85
C LEU A 247 -5.77 6.00 3.42
N THR A 248 -6.31 5.21 4.32
CA THR A 248 -7.40 4.28 4.03
C THR A 248 -8.74 4.82 4.52
N ASP A 249 -9.82 4.24 4.04
CA ASP A 249 -11.19 4.57 4.45
C ASP A 249 -11.71 3.63 5.54
N THR A 250 -10.85 2.83 6.15
CA THR A 250 -11.20 1.87 7.21
C THR A 250 -10.32 2.01 8.44
N ASP A 251 -10.85 1.55 9.57
CA ASP A 251 -10.17 1.39 10.87
C ASP A 251 -10.00 -0.12 11.23
N TYR A 252 -10.17 -1.01 10.26
CA TYR A 252 -10.08 -2.46 10.45
C TYR A 252 -8.89 -3.11 9.73
N LEU A 253 -7.82 -2.36 9.46
CA LEU A 253 -6.60 -2.98 8.95
C LEU A 253 -5.93 -3.90 9.97
N ASP A 254 -6.14 -3.63 11.25
CA ASP A 254 -5.61 -4.37 12.40
C ASP A 254 -6.68 -5.09 13.23
N ASP A 255 -7.94 -5.07 12.80
CA ASP A 255 -9.10 -5.63 13.53
C ASP A 255 -9.48 -4.85 14.81
N ILE A 256 -9.02 -3.61 14.95
CA ILE A 256 -9.29 -2.81 16.17
C ILE A 256 -9.89 -1.46 15.78
N SER A 257 -11.08 -1.19 16.31
CA SER A 257 -11.77 0.07 16.02
C SER A 257 -12.45 0.67 17.26
N SER A 258 -13.18 -0.11 18.07
CA SER A 258 -14.14 0.45 19.03
C SER A 258 -13.98 -0.10 20.43
N PHE A 259 -14.90 -0.95 20.86
CA PHE A 259 -15.00 -1.49 22.20
C PHE A 259 -14.91 -3.02 22.18
N TYR A 260 -14.56 -3.60 23.32
CA TYR A 260 -14.68 -5.05 23.47
C TYR A 260 -16.16 -5.45 23.44
N ALA A 261 -16.48 -6.52 22.72
CA ALA A 261 -17.78 -7.14 22.78
C ALA A 261 -17.86 -8.20 23.88
N ASP A 262 -19.08 -8.66 24.20
CA ASP A 262 -19.29 -9.69 25.21
C ASP A 262 -18.66 -11.01 24.78
N PRO A 263 -17.70 -11.56 25.52
CA PRO A 263 -17.11 -12.86 25.22
C PRO A 263 -18.14 -14.01 25.19
N GLY A 264 -19.28 -13.86 25.90
CA GLY A 264 -20.35 -14.86 25.91
C GLY A 264 -21.14 -14.95 24.59
N GLU A 265 -21.08 -13.91 23.77
CA GLU A 265 -21.73 -13.88 22.44
C GLU A 265 -20.80 -14.32 21.30
N MET A 266 -19.53 -14.54 21.59
CA MET A 266 -18.52 -14.95 20.61
C MET A 266 -18.27 -16.45 20.60
N SER A 267 -17.64 -16.94 19.51
CA SER A 267 -17.02 -18.27 19.51
C SER A 267 -15.87 -18.33 20.52
N GLN A 268 -15.54 -19.50 21.00
CA GLN A 268 -14.40 -19.69 21.93
C GLN A 268 -13.08 -19.12 21.34
N LEU A 269 -12.86 -19.33 20.05
CA LEU A 269 -11.70 -18.78 19.35
C LEU A 269 -11.79 -17.25 19.22
N GLY A 270 -12.97 -16.70 18.89
CA GLY A 270 -13.20 -15.27 18.83
C GLY A 270 -12.93 -14.58 20.15
N ALA A 271 -13.44 -15.15 21.26
CA ALA A 271 -13.19 -14.63 22.61
C ALA A 271 -11.69 -14.66 22.99
N ALA A 272 -10.99 -15.73 22.66
CA ALA A 272 -9.57 -15.86 22.93
C ALA A 272 -8.70 -14.89 22.11
N LEU A 273 -9.11 -14.58 20.87
CA LEU A 273 -8.42 -13.64 19.99
C LEU A 273 -8.83 -12.19 20.24
N SER A 274 -10.05 -11.94 20.70
CA SER A 274 -10.52 -10.60 21.08
C SER A 274 -9.72 -10.04 22.27
N SER A 275 -9.37 -10.87 23.25
CA SER A 275 -8.62 -10.47 24.44
C SER A 275 -7.48 -11.46 24.72
N GLN A 276 -6.25 -11.02 24.52
CA GLN A 276 -5.05 -11.83 24.77
C GLN A 276 -4.29 -11.40 26.04
N SER A 277 -4.96 -10.62 26.87
CA SER A 277 -4.46 -10.23 28.19
C SER A 277 -4.55 -11.40 29.17
N ASN A 278 -3.56 -11.54 30.03
CA ASN A 278 -3.58 -12.45 31.17
C ASN A 278 -2.79 -11.86 32.34
N GLN A 279 -2.90 -12.45 33.53
CA GLN A 279 -2.27 -11.90 34.73
C GLN A 279 -0.76 -11.75 34.59
N GLY A 280 -0.08 -12.70 33.95
CA GLY A 280 1.38 -12.61 33.74
C GLY A 280 1.78 -11.43 32.84
N VAL A 281 0.98 -11.16 31.79
CA VAL A 281 1.17 -9.99 30.89
C VAL A 281 0.94 -8.68 31.65
N LEU A 282 -0.10 -8.62 32.51
CA LEU A 282 -0.41 -7.44 33.31
C LEU A 282 0.68 -7.13 34.32
N ASP A 283 1.20 -8.16 35.00
CA ASP A 283 2.27 -8.03 35.98
C ASP A 283 3.59 -7.57 35.32
N GLU A 284 3.89 -8.08 34.13
CA GLU A 284 5.06 -7.65 33.32
C GLU A 284 4.90 -6.20 32.77
N ALA A 285 3.69 -5.83 32.38
CA ALA A 285 3.42 -4.51 31.82
C ALA A 285 3.42 -3.39 32.89
N GLY A 286 3.10 -3.74 34.14
CA GLY A 286 3.17 -2.82 35.29
C GLY A 286 1.92 -1.98 35.53
N PRO A 287 2.01 -0.92 36.34
CA PRO A 287 0.88 -0.10 36.73
C PRO A 287 0.15 0.51 35.54
N GLY A 288 -1.19 0.42 35.52
CA GLY A 288 -2.06 0.92 34.45
C GLY A 288 -2.27 -0.04 33.28
N ALA A 289 -1.65 -1.22 33.30
CA ALA A 289 -1.77 -2.23 32.25
C ALA A 289 -3.22 -2.74 32.02
N GLY A 290 -4.03 -2.76 33.08
CA GLY A 290 -5.41 -3.26 33.01
C GLY A 290 -6.42 -2.33 32.35
N SER A 291 -6.08 -1.08 32.03
CA SER A 291 -7.04 -0.07 31.57
C SER A 291 -7.60 -0.29 30.16
N LEU A 292 -6.95 -1.11 29.35
CA LEU A 292 -7.38 -1.47 27.98
C LEU A 292 -7.60 -2.98 27.83
N THR A 293 -8.06 -3.66 28.86
CA THR A 293 -8.26 -5.11 28.84
C THR A 293 -9.72 -5.48 29.02
N ALA A 294 -10.17 -6.54 28.40
CA ALA A 294 -11.54 -7.03 28.52
C ALA A 294 -11.92 -7.46 29.96
N HIS A 295 -10.96 -7.63 30.87
CA HIS A 295 -11.23 -7.96 32.26
C HIS A 295 -12.01 -6.88 33.01
N SER A 296 -11.93 -5.61 32.55
CA SER A 296 -12.72 -4.52 33.12
C SER A 296 -14.19 -4.57 32.68
N TYR A 297 -14.49 -5.26 31.57
CA TYR A 297 -15.86 -5.38 31.04
C TYR A 297 -16.80 -6.15 31.98
N ILE A 298 -16.29 -7.15 32.68
CA ILE A 298 -17.11 -8.04 33.53
C ILE A 298 -17.57 -7.33 34.82
N ASN A 299 -16.89 -6.28 35.24
CA ASN A 299 -17.09 -5.59 36.51
C ASN A 299 -17.71 -4.19 36.41
N GLU A 300 -17.85 -3.65 35.19
CA GLU A 300 -18.35 -2.29 34.99
C GLU A 300 -19.42 -2.25 33.88
N GLU A 301 -20.49 -1.49 34.11
CA GLU A 301 -21.56 -1.23 33.13
C GLU A 301 -21.05 -0.39 31.91
N ILE A 302 -19.77 -0.06 31.86
CA ILE A 302 -19.18 0.82 30.85
C ILE A 302 -18.34 -0.05 29.90
N PRO A 303 -18.61 -0.01 28.58
CA PRO A 303 -17.81 -0.73 27.61
C PRO A 303 -16.33 -0.30 27.63
N VAL A 304 -15.40 -1.25 27.70
CA VAL A 304 -13.98 -0.95 27.69
C VAL A 304 -13.51 -0.69 26.26
N ILE A 305 -12.76 0.39 26.08
CA ILE A 305 -12.21 0.79 24.79
C ILE A 305 -11.15 -0.25 24.35
N ARG A 306 -11.32 -0.79 23.15
CA ARG A 306 -10.35 -1.66 22.49
C ARG A 306 -9.48 -0.85 21.49
N GLY A 307 -10.10 0.05 20.73
CA GLY A 307 -9.47 0.91 19.73
C GLY A 307 -9.97 2.34 19.71
N ASN A 308 -9.59 3.11 18.72
CA ASN A 308 -10.00 4.50 18.55
C ASN A 308 -10.66 4.73 17.18
N LYS A 309 -11.97 4.54 17.10
CA LYS A 309 -12.78 4.72 15.89
C LYS A 309 -12.66 6.11 15.21
N ALA A 310 -12.10 7.11 15.90
CA ALA A 310 -12.02 8.47 15.35
C ALA A 310 -10.96 8.64 14.26
N ASN A 311 -10.03 7.70 14.12
CA ASN A 311 -8.90 7.81 13.22
C ASN A 311 -8.77 6.53 12.38
N ASN A 312 -8.98 6.64 11.09
CA ASN A 312 -8.74 5.54 10.17
C ASN A 312 -7.27 5.11 10.16
N ASP A 313 -7.06 3.84 9.88
CA ASP A 313 -5.75 3.26 9.74
C ASP A 313 -5.00 3.78 8.51
N ALA A 314 -3.69 3.77 8.58
CA ALA A 314 -2.81 4.14 7.49
C ALA A 314 -1.62 3.18 7.40
N TYR A 315 -0.91 3.20 6.28
CA TYR A 315 0.38 2.51 6.18
C TYR A 315 1.33 3.24 5.25
N GLY A 316 2.62 3.06 5.50
CA GLY A 316 3.69 3.58 4.68
C GLY A 316 4.48 2.47 4.01
N ASN A 317 5.14 2.79 2.90
CA ASN A 317 6.11 1.91 2.28
C ASN A 317 7.39 2.65 1.89
N LEU A 318 8.50 1.91 1.96
CA LEU A 318 9.79 2.29 1.40
C LEU A 318 10.19 1.23 0.40
N VAL A 319 10.19 1.58 -0.89
CA VAL A 319 10.44 0.61 -1.96
C VAL A 319 11.52 1.08 -2.93
N VAL A 320 12.31 0.13 -3.40
CA VAL A 320 13.22 0.29 -4.53
C VAL A 320 12.53 -0.26 -5.77
N SER A 321 12.55 0.50 -6.86
CA SER A 321 12.02 0.04 -8.13
C SER A 321 13.13 -0.07 -9.16
N PHE A 322 13.10 -1.13 -9.94
CA PHE A 322 13.92 -1.29 -11.13
C PHE A 322 13.02 -1.43 -12.36
N GLY A 323 13.29 -0.66 -13.40
CA GLY A 323 12.43 -0.66 -14.55
C GLY A 323 13.17 -0.37 -15.86
N LYS A 324 12.47 -0.68 -16.96
CA LYS A 324 12.91 -0.48 -18.32
C LYS A 324 12.03 0.52 -19.05
N VAL A 325 12.65 1.42 -19.81
CA VAL A 325 11.96 2.37 -20.68
C VAL A 325 11.73 1.70 -22.03
N LEU A 326 10.46 1.50 -22.38
CA LEU A 326 10.04 0.98 -23.68
C LEU A 326 9.89 2.14 -24.67
N ASN A 327 10.37 1.96 -25.91
CA ASN A 327 10.31 2.98 -26.98
C ASN A 327 11.11 4.27 -26.72
N GLY A 328 12.25 4.14 -26.06
CA GLY A 328 13.12 5.25 -25.68
C GLY A 328 13.97 5.86 -26.79
N ARG A 329 13.41 6.33 -27.91
CA ARG A 329 14.12 7.33 -28.73
C ARG A 329 13.97 8.69 -28.06
N SER A 330 14.83 8.99 -27.12
CA SER A 330 15.00 10.35 -26.60
C SER A 330 15.42 11.25 -27.77
N ARG A 331 14.51 12.11 -28.25
CA ARG A 331 14.93 13.26 -29.06
C ARG A 331 15.74 14.16 -28.14
N ASN A 332 17.05 14.24 -28.42
CA ASN A 332 18.00 15.09 -27.71
C ASN A 332 17.49 16.54 -27.64
N PHE A 333 16.95 16.96 -26.53
CA PHE A 333 16.62 18.37 -26.26
C PHE A 333 17.89 19.25 -26.24
N SER A 334 19.08 18.64 -26.01
CA SER A 334 20.36 19.37 -26.00
C SER A 334 20.82 19.82 -27.38
N SER A 335 20.33 19.21 -28.49
CA SER A 335 20.78 19.57 -29.83
C SER A 335 20.12 20.85 -30.35
N LYS A 336 18.89 21.18 -29.91
CA LYS A 336 18.24 22.43 -30.29
C LYS A 336 18.84 23.65 -29.59
N ARG A 337 19.20 23.56 -28.33
CA ARG A 337 19.87 24.68 -27.61
C ARG A 337 21.28 24.94 -28.16
N ARG A 338 22.04 23.92 -28.56
CA ARG A 338 23.36 24.10 -29.16
C ARG A 338 23.28 24.74 -30.57
N ARG A 339 22.27 24.42 -31.38
CA ARG A 339 22.10 25.07 -32.69
C ARG A 339 21.74 26.55 -32.58
N TYR A 340 20.95 26.94 -31.55
CA TYR A 340 20.64 28.36 -31.33
C TYR A 340 21.85 29.15 -30.81
N SER A 341 22.69 28.59 -29.95
CA SER A 341 23.87 29.27 -29.41
C SER A 341 24.98 29.44 -30.47
N ASN A 342 25.15 28.48 -31.37
CA ASN A 342 26.14 28.58 -32.43
C ASN A 342 25.73 29.52 -33.57
N ARG A 343 24.43 29.75 -33.81
CA ARG A 343 23.97 30.77 -34.76
C ARG A 343 24.18 32.20 -34.26
N ARG A 344 24.16 32.46 -32.97
CA ARG A 344 24.46 33.78 -32.41
C ARG A 344 25.95 34.10 -32.32
N ARG A 345 26.83 33.11 -32.27
CA ARG A 345 28.30 33.35 -32.28
C ARG A 345 28.92 33.51 -33.66
N GLY A 346 28.22 33.15 -34.74
CA GLY A 346 28.71 33.25 -36.10
C GLY A 346 28.46 34.60 -36.79
N GLY A 347 27.71 35.53 -36.14
CA GLY A 347 27.24 36.77 -36.78
C GLY A 347 28.01 38.04 -36.44
N LEU A 348 28.99 38.01 -35.55
CA LEU A 348 29.57 39.26 -34.98
C LEU A 348 31.04 39.53 -35.32
N PHE A 349 31.68 38.74 -36.21
CA PHE A 349 33.06 39.06 -36.58
C PHE A 349 33.25 38.85 -38.07
N LYS A 350 32.74 39.78 -38.93
CA LYS A 350 33.23 40.06 -40.30
C LYS A 350 32.81 41.47 -40.69
N ARG A 351 33.44 42.51 -40.10
CA ARG A 351 33.69 43.80 -40.77
C ARG A 351 35.19 44.07 -40.67
N ARG A 352 35.92 43.62 -41.65
CA ARG A 352 37.25 44.14 -41.95
C ARG A 352 37.06 45.50 -42.64
N ILE A 353 37.37 46.55 -41.96
CA ILE A 353 37.53 47.90 -42.55
C ILE A 353 38.80 47.83 -43.39
N LYS A 354 38.70 47.94 -44.70
CA LYS A 354 39.85 48.22 -45.61
C LYS A 354 40.01 49.73 -45.59
N MET A 355 41.03 50.25 -44.91
CA MET A 355 41.58 51.56 -45.21
C MET A 355 42.50 51.46 -46.40
N ARG A 356 42.28 52.27 -47.39
CA ARG A 356 43.26 52.58 -48.48
C ARG A 356 43.92 53.89 -48.12
N PHE A 357 45.21 53.86 -48.14
CA PHE A 357 46.02 55.08 -48.37
C PHE A 357 46.31 55.19 -49.83
#